data_b89a7075858f0146467b71bbb3c02b22
#
_entry.id   b89a7075858f0146467b71bbb3c02b22
#
_cell.length_a   1.000
_cell.length_b   1.000
_cell.length_c   1.000
_cell.angle_alpha   90.00
_cell.angle_beta   90.00
_cell.angle_gamma   90.00
#
_symmetry.space_group_name_H-M   'P 1'
#
loop_
_entity.id
_entity.type
_entity.pdbx_description
1 polymer ?
#
loop_
_entity_poly.entity_id
_entity_poly.type
_entity_poly.pdbx_seq_one_letter_code
_entity_poly.pdbx_strand_id
1 'polypeptide(L)'
;MLGALGLAAPLLGVRLLPIGTVYDPFICRGLDALNYACYQDSRFILVATPSGVTLAPEGGAHQSISTPLIGIAQDGLTYFEPAYVDELAVIMEWAFHHLQAPPHQGGSVYLRLSTRPLHQPRRDLTGALREEIVNGAYWRVRPASRADLAIVYCGAIAQEAQEAHAALLDDMPGAGLLAITSPDRLHADWLHHQRLGSLNSHVERLLAPLSPDAVLITVLDGHPATLSWLGSAARRRVRPLGVEHFGKSGDTLDLYHAYRIDAEAILDAVAMAIVEEWKAG
;
A
#
# COMPACT_ATOMS: atom_id res chain seq x y z
N MET A 1 0.12 23.35 13.09
CA MET A 1 1.41 23.90 12.60
C MET A 1 1.72 23.40 11.17
N LEU A 2 1.77 22.11 10.89
CA LEU A 2 2.12 21.55 9.57
C LEU A 2 1.23 22.12 8.45
N GLY A 3 -0.10 22.11 8.64
CA GLY A 3 -1.05 22.70 7.70
C GLY A 3 -0.84 24.19 7.46
N ALA A 4 -0.54 24.96 8.51
CA ALA A 4 -0.27 26.40 8.36
C ALA A 4 1.00 26.68 7.54
N LEU A 5 2.07 25.88 7.73
CA LEU A 5 3.28 25.96 6.92
C LEU A 5 3.01 25.59 5.45
N GLY A 6 2.13 24.64 5.21
CA GLY A 6 1.71 24.24 3.87
C GLY A 6 0.93 25.30 3.11
N LEU A 7 0.35 26.27 3.81
CA LEU A 7 -0.36 27.43 3.24
C LEU A 7 0.55 28.66 3.00
N ALA A 8 1.85 28.55 3.18
CA ALA A 8 2.76 29.70 3.03
C ALA A 8 2.74 30.29 1.61
N ALA A 9 2.54 29.48 0.57
CA ALA A 9 2.51 29.99 -0.80
C ALA A 9 1.33 30.94 -1.07
N PRO A 10 0.05 30.59 -0.81
CA PRO A 10 -1.05 31.52 -1.01
C PRO A 10 -1.05 32.72 -0.03
N LEU A 11 -0.48 32.52 1.17
CA LEU A 11 -0.50 33.58 2.21
C LEU A 11 0.70 34.55 2.13
N LEU A 12 1.87 34.04 1.78
CA LEU A 12 3.13 34.77 1.87
C LEU A 12 3.91 34.83 0.54
N GLY A 13 3.40 34.19 -0.51
CA GLY A 13 4.07 34.13 -1.82
C GLY A 13 5.32 33.21 -1.87
N VAL A 14 5.56 32.41 -0.82
CA VAL A 14 6.73 31.54 -0.71
C VAL A 14 6.28 30.09 -0.50
N ARG A 15 6.67 29.17 -1.39
CA ARG A 15 6.40 27.75 -1.22
C ARG A 15 7.41 27.15 -0.22
N LEU A 16 6.89 26.68 0.90
CA LEU A 16 7.62 25.81 1.82
C LEU A 16 7.36 24.33 1.48
N LEU A 17 8.27 23.46 1.89
CA LEU A 17 8.14 22.00 1.78
C LEU A 17 8.12 21.38 3.19
N PRO A 18 7.05 21.60 3.97
CA PRO A 18 7.01 21.16 5.35
C PRO A 18 6.85 19.64 5.44
N ILE A 19 7.65 19.02 6.30
CA ILE A 19 7.59 17.60 6.65
C ILE A 19 7.29 17.50 8.13
N GLY A 20 6.27 16.75 8.50
CA GLY A 20 5.92 16.46 9.89
C GLY A 20 5.91 14.98 10.14
N THR A 21 6.39 14.55 11.32
CA THR A 21 6.42 13.15 11.72
C THR A 21 5.47 12.94 12.89
N VAL A 22 4.73 11.84 12.86
CA VAL A 22 3.79 11.41 13.90
C VAL A 22 3.75 9.89 13.98
N TYR A 23 3.48 9.32 15.15
CA TYR A 23 3.09 7.91 15.21
C TYR A 23 1.80 7.69 14.44
N ASP A 24 1.78 6.67 13.59
CA ASP A 24 0.69 6.42 12.66
C ASP A 24 -0.71 6.42 13.32
N PRO A 25 -0.97 5.77 14.48
CA PRO A 25 -2.29 5.81 15.12
C PRO A 25 -2.72 7.22 15.56
N PHE A 26 -1.79 8.15 15.71
CA PHE A 26 -2.12 9.51 16.16
C PHE A 26 -2.68 10.39 15.04
N ILE A 27 -2.65 9.94 13.79
CA ILE A 27 -3.41 10.55 12.71
C ILE A 27 -4.90 10.63 13.09
N CYS A 28 -5.45 9.58 13.71
CA CYS A 28 -6.84 9.56 14.15
C CYS A 28 -7.18 10.66 15.16
N ARG A 29 -6.20 11.13 15.97
CA ARG A 29 -6.40 12.25 16.91
C ARG A 29 -6.35 13.61 16.21
N GLY A 30 -5.66 13.71 15.09
CA GLY A 30 -5.54 14.91 14.30
C GLY A 30 -6.40 14.94 13.03
N LEU A 31 -7.34 13.99 12.89
CA LEU A 31 -8.06 13.75 11.62
C LEU A 31 -8.88 14.98 11.19
N ASP A 32 -9.54 15.66 12.11
CA ASP A 32 -10.26 16.91 11.80
C ASP A 32 -9.31 18.00 11.26
N ALA A 33 -8.18 18.20 11.92
CA ALA A 33 -7.19 19.18 11.48
C ALA A 33 -6.53 18.77 10.14
N LEU A 34 -6.33 17.47 9.90
CA LEU A 34 -5.81 16.93 8.64
C LEU A 34 -6.81 17.19 7.51
N ASN A 35 -8.07 16.83 7.71
CA ASN A 35 -9.15 17.04 6.76
C ASN A 35 -9.28 18.52 6.38
N TYR A 36 -9.25 19.42 7.38
CA TYR A 36 -9.37 20.85 7.13
C TYR A 36 -8.14 21.42 6.41
N ALA A 37 -6.94 20.93 6.72
CA ALA A 37 -5.73 21.30 6.00
C ALA A 37 -5.76 20.87 4.52
N CYS A 38 -6.23 19.65 4.24
CA CYS A 38 -6.41 19.16 2.87
C CYS A 38 -7.48 19.98 2.12
N TYR A 39 -8.60 20.30 2.78
CA TYR A 39 -9.66 21.13 2.21
C TYR A 39 -9.16 22.53 1.78
N GLN A 40 -8.19 23.10 2.52
CA GLN A 40 -7.58 24.40 2.22
C GLN A 40 -6.48 24.33 1.15
N ASP A 41 -6.24 23.20 0.49
CA ASP A 41 -5.08 22.95 -0.40
C ASP A 41 -3.74 23.26 0.31
N SER A 42 -3.65 22.97 1.59
CA SER A 42 -2.38 23.00 2.31
C SER A 42 -1.46 21.89 1.76
N ARG A 43 -0.16 22.16 1.67
CA ARG A 43 0.79 21.25 1.03
C ARG A 43 1.94 20.87 1.94
N PHE A 44 1.96 19.62 2.36
CA PHE A 44 2.93 19.08 3.29
C PHE A 44 3.14 17.59 3.08
N ILE A 45 4.22 17.06 3.62
CA ILE A 45 4.44 15.61 3.76
C ILE A 45 4.19 15.25 5.23
N LEU A 46 3.22 14.36 5.46
CA LEU A 46 2.96 13.75 6.75
C LEU A 46 3.60 12.36 6.77
N VAL A 47 4.63 12.18 7.58
CA VAL A 47 5.32 10.90 7.78
C VAL A 47 4.76 10.24 9.03
N ALA A 48 4.04 9.15 8.86
CA ALA A 48 3.50 8.36 9.96
C ALA A 48 4.41 7.16 10.22
N THR A 49 5.13 7.21 11.32
CA THR A 49 6.14 6.20 11.68
C THR A 49 6.39 6.21 13.19
N PRO A 50 6.56 5.02 13.82
CA PRO A 50 6.30 3.68 13.29
C PRO A 50 4.83 3.44 12.96
N SER A 51 4.56 2.47 12.09
CA SER A 51 3.21 2.13 11.62
C SER A 51 2.87 0.65 11.88
N GLY A 52 1.57 0.34 11.91
CA GLY A 52 1.06 -1.02 12.01
C GLY A 52 1.45 -1.75 13.28
N VAL A 53 1.53 -3.07 13.22
CA VAL A 53 1.98 -3.91 14.34
C VAL A 53 3.50 -3.91 14.53
N THR A 54 4.25 -3.21 13.68
CA THR A 54 5.70 -3.04 13.86
C THR A 54 6.05 -2.19 15.10
N LEU A 55 5.06 -1.57 15.73
CA LEU A 55 5.15 -0.95 17.06
C LEU A 55 4.90 -1.96 18.19
N ALA A 56 5.19 -3.22 17.94
CA ALA A 56 4.87 -4.38 18.76
C ALA A 56 5.16 -4.26 20.28
N PRO A 57 6.34 -3.78 20.71
CA PRO A 57 6.66 -3.69 22.13
C PRO A 57 5.79 -2.69 22.92
N GLU A 58 5.28 -1.65 22.25
CA GLU A 58 4.50 -0.60 22.91
C GLU A 58 3.02 -1.01 23.10
N GLY A 59 2.57 -2.09 22.44
CA GLY A 59 1.27 -2.68 22.60
C GLY A 59 0.15 -2.09 21.74
N GLY A 60 -0.99 -2.73 21.83
CA GLY A 60 -2.10 -2.62 20.89
C GLY A 60 -2.71 -1.23 20.71
N ALA A 61 -2.68 -0.37 21.73
CA ALA A 61 -3.22 0.98 21.62
C ALA A 61 -2.40 1.91 20.71
N HIS A 62 -1.16 1.53 20.39
CA HIS A 62 -0.26 2.28 19.51
C HIS A 62 -0.10 1.63 18.13
N GLN A 63 -0.70 0.48 17.89
CA GLN A 63 -0.71 -0.21 16.61
C GLN A 63 -1.87 0.30 15.76
N SER A 64 -1.57 0.79 14.55
CA SER A 64 -2.57 1.33 13.64
C SER A 64 -3.13 0.24 12.73
N ILE A 65 -4.45 0.20 12.58
CA ILE A 65 -5.15 -0.76 11.73
C ILE A 65 -5.83 -0.04 10.56
N SER A 66 -6.56 1.03 10.85
CA SER A 66 -7.44 1.70 9.89
C SER A 66 -6.81 2.88 9.14
N THR A 67 -5.61 3.29 9.49
CA THR A 67 -4.95 4.46 8.89
C THR A 67 -4.71 4.34 7.38
N PRO A 68 -4.44 3.15 6.78
CA PRO A 68 -4.43 2.97 5.34
C PRO A 68 -5.75 3.34 4.66
N LEU A 69 -6.89 3.07 5.30
CA LEU A 69 -8.21 3.43 4.76
C LEU A 69 -8.44 4.94 4.77
N ILE A 70 -7.91 5.64 5.78
CA ILE A 70 -7.89 7.12 5.81
C ILE A 70 -7.07 7.62 4.61
N GLY A 71 -5.90 7.02 4.36
CA GLY A 71 -5.05 7.37 3.21
C GLY A 71 -5.78 7.27 1.87
N ILE A 72 -6.58 6.22 1.66
CA ILE A 72 -7.35 6.03 0.41
C ILE A 72 -8.54 6.99 0.32
N ALA A 73 -9.16 7.34 1.45
CA ALA A 73 -10.43 8.07 1.46
C ALA A 73 -10.28 9.60 1.58
N GLN A 74 -9.10 10.10 1.98
CA GLN A 74 -8.89 11.52 2.27
C GLN A 74 -8.60 12.29 0.99
N ASP A 75 -9.53 13.14 0.57
CA ASP A 75 -9.32 14.08 -0.53
C ASP A 75 -8.19 15.08 -0.24
N GLY A 76 -7.41 15.45 -1.26
CA GLY A 76 -6.26 16.33 -1.15
C GLY A 76 -5.02 15.71 -0.50
N LEU A 77 -5.04 14.41 -0.21
CA LEU A 77 -3.94 13.65 0.38
C LEU A 77 -3.58 12.47 -0.52
N THR A 78 -2.33 12.36 -0.91
CA THR A 78 -1.85 11.19 -1.66
C THR A 78 -1.09 10.25 -0.73
N TYR A 79 -1.56 9.02 -0.61
CA TYR A 79 -1.04 8.03 0.31
C TYR A 79 -0.06 7.05 -0.35
N PHE A 80 1.08 6.82 0.31
CA PHE A 80 2.06 5.80 -0.05
C PHE A 80 2.49 4.96 1.17
N GLU A 81 2.75 3.68 0.93
CA GLU A 81 3.29 2.73 1.91
C GLU A 81 4.39 1.86 1.25
N PRO A 82 5.60 2.42 1.04
CA PRO A 82 6.70 1.67 0.45
C PRO A 82 7.26 0.63 1.43
N ALA A 83 7.77 -0.48 0.89
CA ALA A 83 8.51 -1.49 1.64
C ALA A 83 10.00 -1.18 1.74
N TYR A 84 10.56 -0.56 0.71
CA TYR A 84 12.02 -0.41 0.55
C TYR A 84 12.46 1.04 0.47
N VAL A 85 13.73 1.28 0.87
CA VAL A 85 14.30 2.63 0.87
C VAL A 85 14.44 3.21 -0.54
N ASP A 86 14.67 2.39 -1.54
CA ASP A 86 14.75 2.82 -2.93
C ASP A 86 13.39 3.27 -3.48
N GLU A 87 12.30 2.61 -3.09
CA GLU A 87 10.94 3.06 -3.37
C GLU A 87 10.66 4.41 -2.68
N LEU A 88 11.01 4.50 -1.38
CA LEU A 88 10.83 5.74 -0.63
C LEU A 88 11.58 6.91 -1.27
N ALA A 89 12.81 6.69 -1.76
CA ALA A 89 13.58 7.72 -2.43
C ALA A 89 12.86 8.24 -3.70
N VAL A 90 12.32 7.34 -4.52
CA VAL A 90 11.53 7.68 -5.71
C VAL A 90 10.26 8.44 -5.35
N ILE A 91 9.54 7.97 -4.33
CA ILE A 91 8.31 8.59 -3.85
C ILE A 91 8.59 9.98 -3.27
N MET A 92 9.66 10.16 -2.51
CA MET A 92 10.04 11.46 -1.94
C MET A 92 10.38 12.49 -3.02
N GLU A 93 11.10 12.08 -4.06
CA GLU A 93 11.39 12.95 -5.21
C GLU A 93 10.09 13.39 -5.89
N TRP A 94 9.20 12.46 -6.17
CA TRP A 94 7.87 12.77 -6.71
C TRP A 94 7.07 13.68 -5.76
N ALA A 95 7.07 13.39 -4.46
CA ALA A 95 6.33 14.17 -3.47
C ALA A 95 6.76 15.63 -3.44
N PHE A 96 8.07 15.91 -3.50
CA PHE A 96 8.56 17.30 -3.56
C PHE A 96 8.09 18.02 -4.82
N HIS A 97 8.03 17.35 -5.96
CA HIS A 97 7.46 17.94 -7.18
C HIS A 97 5.95 18.15 -7.04
N HIS A 98 5.24 17.18 -6.47
CA HIS A 98 3.79 17.23 -6.25
C HIS A 98 3.38 18.38 -5.33
N LEU A 99 4.13 18.64 -4.25
CA LEU A 99 3.90 19.78 -3.36
C LEU A 99 4.07 21.13 -4.09
N GLN A 100 4.92 21.19 -5.09
CA GLN A 100 5.24 22.39 -5.85
C GLN A 100 4.40 22.60 -7.10
N ALA A 101 3.57 21.62 -7.46
CA ALA A 101 2.71 21.70 -8.64
C ALA A 101 1.75 22.89 -8.56
N PRO A 102 1.25 23.41 -9.70
CA PRO A 102 0.27 24.49 -9.72
C PRO A 102 -0.97 24.18 -8.86
N PRO A 103 -1.77 25.20 -8.49
CA PRO A 103 -3.03 25.01 -7.77
C PRO A 103 -3.89 23.93 -8.43
N HIS A 104 -4.54 23.09 -7.61
CA HIS A 104 -5.40 21.97 -8.02
C HIS A 104 -4.71 20.83 -8.81
N GLN A 105 -3.38 20.89 -9.00
CA GLN A 105 -2.59 19.82 -9.64
C GLN A 105 -1.66 19.09 -8.66
N GLY A 106 -1.51 19.61 -7.47
CA GLY A 106 -0.75 19.02 -6.38
C GLY A 106 -1.60 18.85 -5.13
N GLY A 107 -0.98 18.36 -4.06
CA GLY A 107 -1.65 18.13 -2.78
C GLY A 107 -0.65 17.79 -1.68
N SER A 108 -1.16 17.39 -0.54
CA SER A 108 -0.36 16.83 0.55
C SER A 108 -0.04 15.35 0.29
N VAL A 109 1.01 14.87 0.94
CA VAL A 109 1.44 13.46 0.84
C VAL A 109 1.48 12.84 2.22
N TYR A 110 0.92 11.64 2.34
CA TYR A 110 0.98 10.79 3.52
C TYR A 110 1.87 9.59 3.25
N LEU A 111 2.94 9.46 4.04
CA LEU A 111 3.86 8.33 3.99
C LEU A 111 3.66 7.49 5.25
N ARG A 112 3.16 6.27 5.08
CA ARG A 112 3.06 5.29 6.16
C ARG A 112 4.31 4.42 6.13
N LEU A 113 5.16 4.55 7.16
CA LEU A 113 6.47 3.91 7.19
C LEU A 113 6.62 3.02 8.42
N SER A 114 7.16 1.83 8.21
CA SER A 114 7.56 0.91 9.25
C SER A 114 9.00 1.19 9.71
N THR A 115 9.28 0.91 10.99
CA THR A 115 10.65 0.86 11.53
C THR A 115 11.24 -0.55 11.51
N ARG A 116 10.50 -1.54 11.00
CA ARG A 116 10.97 -2.91 10.87
C ARG A 116 12.16 -2.99 9.92
N PRO A 117 13.27 -3.63 10.31
CA PRO A 117 14.38 -3.90 9.39
C PRO A 117 13.90 -4.88 8.29
N LEU A 118 14.08 -4.50 7.03
CA LEU A 118 13.81 -5.34 5.88
C LEU A 118 15.08 -5.52 5.04
N HIS A 119 15.25 -6.69 4.46
CA HIS A 119 16.31 -6.92 3.49
C HIS A 119 16.09 -6.08 2.23
N GLN A 120 17.02 -5.17 1.94
CA GLN A 120 16.88 -4.23 0.81
C GLN A 120 17.28 -4.90 -0.50
N PRO A 121 16.44 -4.81 -1.55
CA PRO A 121 16.73 -5.42 -2.84
C PRO A 121 17.89 -4.67 -3.53
N ARG A 122 18.76 -5.42 -4.20
CA ARG A 122 19.73 -4.86 -5.13
C ARG A 122 19.09 -4.90 -6.54
N ARG A 123 18.73 -3.74 -7.06
CA ARG A 123 18.09 -3.60 -8.38
C ARG A 123 18.36 -2.22 -8.98
N ASP A 124 18.32 -2.15 -10.29
CA ASP A 124 18.40 -0.88 -11.00
C ASP A 124 17.02 -0.21 -11.02
N LEU A 125 16.99 1.05 -10.60
CA LEU A 125 15.79 1.90 -10.69
C LEU A 125 15.70 2.49 -12.10
N THR A 126 15.22 1.67 -13.04
CA THR A 126 14.96 2.15 -14.41
C THR A 126 13.84 3.19 -14.42
N GLY A 127 13.76 4.01 -15.46
CA GLY A 127 12.69 5.00 -15.62
C GLY A 127 11.29 4.36 -15.53
N ALA A 128 11.10 3.20 -16.15
CA ALA A 128 9.84 2.46 -16.09
C ALA A 128 9.50 2.00 -14.66
N LEU A 129 10.46 1.44 -13.91
CA LEU A 129 10.22 1.02 -12.53
C LEU A 129 9.90 2.22 -11.62
N ARG A 130 10.60 3.35 -11.81
CA ARG A 130 10.30 4.60 -11.06
C ARG A 130 8.88 5.07 -11.31
N GLU A 131 8.43 5.01 -12.55
CA GLU A 131 7.06 5.36 -12.93
C GLU A 131 6.04 4.40 -12.31
N GLU A 132 6.26 3.09 -12.38
CA GLU A 132 5.39 2.07 -11.75
C GLU A 132 5.31 2.25 -10.23
N ILE A 133 6.43 2.54 -9.55
CA ILE A 133 6.47 2.83 -8.10
C ILE A 133 5.58 4.04 -7.76
N VAL A 134 5.69 5.12 -8.52
CA VAL A 134 4.89 6.32 -8.30
C VAL A 134 3.42 6.07 -8.66
N ASN A 135 3.12 5.29 -9.69
CA ASN A 135 1.75 4.95 -10.08
C ASN A 135 1.08 3.93 -9.14
N GLY A 136 1.81 3.42 -8.16
CA GLY A 136 1.25 2.73 -7.01
C GLY A 136 1.46 1.23 -6.96
N ALA A 137 1.99 0.58 -8.00
CA ALA A 137 2.36 -0.83 -7.97
C ALA A 137 3.28 -1.24 -9.11
N TYR A 138 4.05 -2.31 -8.87
CA TYR A 138 4.91 -2.94 -9.87
C TYR A 138 5.05 -4.45 -9.58
N TRP A 139 5.33 -5.25 -10.59
CA TRP A 139 5.63 -6.65 -10.42
C TRP A 139 7.05 -6.84 -9.83
N ARG A 140 7.12 -7.32 -8.59
CA ARG A 140 8.38 -7.78 -7.98
C ARG A 140 8.88 -9.06 -8.66
N VAL A 141 7.95 -9.98 -8.96
CA VAL A 141 8.14 -11.14 -9.83
C VAL A 141 6.95 -11.19 -10.79
N ARG A 142 7.22 -11.05 -12.10
CA ARG A 142 6.16 -11.09 -13.10
C ARG A 142 5.57 -12.49 -13.19
N PRO A 143 4.23 -12.64 -13.25
CA PRO A 143 3.60 -13.94 -13.42
C PRO A 143 3.90 -14.50 -14.82
N ALA A 144 3.83 -15.81 -14.95
CA ALA A 144 3.73 -16.44 -16.26
C ALA A 144 2.43 -16.00 -16.96
N SER A 145 2.41 -16.09 -18.30
CA SER A 145 1.18 -15.83 -19.05
C SER A 145 0.05 -16.77 -18.61
N ARG A 146 -1.10 -16.20 -18.26
CA ARG A 146 -2.26 -16.91 -17.73
C ARG A 146 -2.01 -17.63 -16.40
N ALA A 147 -1.12 -17.10 -15.57
CA ALA A 147 -0.96 -17.62 -14.21
C ALA A 147 -2.26 -17.53 -13.40
N ASP A 148 -2.54 -18.55 -12.61
CA ASP A 148 -3.79 -18.70 -11.87
C ASP A 148 -3.73 -18.06 -10.47
N LEU A 149 -2.54 -17.53 -10.08
CA LEU A 149 -2.34 -16.98 -8.76
C LEU A 149 -1.32 -15.84 -8.75
N ALA A 150 -1.60 -14.83 -7.93
CA ALA A 150 -0.62 -13.83 -7.54
C ALA A 150 -0.75 -13.49 -6.04
N ILE A 151 0.40 -13.36 -5.37
CA ILE A 151 0.50 -12.75 -4.06
C ILE A 151 0.67 -11.24 -4.26
N VAL A 152 -0.12 -10.44 -3.54
CA VAL A 152 -0.15 -8.97 -3.62
C VAL A 152 0.13 -8.42 -2.23
N TYR A 153 1.19 -7.68 -2.04
CA TYR A 153 1.56 -7.14 -0.74
C TYR A 153 1.72 -5.62 -0.74
N CYS A 154 1.61 -5.01 0.44
CA CYS A 154 1.84 -3.59 0.64
C CYS A 154 2.69 -3.35 1.91
N GLY A 155 3.72 -2.52 1.81
CA GLY A 155 4.52 -2.08 2.93
C GLY A 155 5.36 -3.17 3.62
N ALA A 156 5.39 -3.11 4.95
CA ALA A 156 6.31 -3.87 5.81
C ALA A 156 6.20 -5.40 5.73
N ILE A 157 5.14 -5.93 5.14
CA ILE A 157 4.89 -7.37 4.98
C ILE A 157 5.65 -7.98 3.79
N ALA A 158 6.47 -7.21 3.11
CA ALA A 158 7.19 -7.61 1.91
C ALA A 158 8.05 -8.87 2.08
N GLN A 159 8.62 -9.09 3.27
CA GLN A 159 9.46 -10.26 3.54
C GLN A 159 8.62 -11.53 3.60
N GLU A 160 7.52 -11.55 4.34
CA GLU A 160 6.59 -12.67 4.46
C GLU A 160 5.99 -13.04 3.09
N ALA A 161 5.64 -12.03 2.30
CA ALA A 161 5.13 -12.25 0.95
C ALA A 161 6.17 -12.86 0.01
N GLN A 162 7.45 -12.47 0.13
CA GLN A 162 8.54 -13.07 -0.65
C GLN A 162 8.86 -14.50 -0.20
N GLU A 163 8.87 -14.76 1.12
CA GLU A 163 9.08 -16.10 1.68
C GLU A 163 7.97 -17.06 1.22
N ALA A 164 6.71 -16.66 1.33
CA ALA A 164 5.58 -17.44 0.85
C ALA A 164 5.64 -17.68 -0.66
N HIS A 165 5.95 -16.63 -1.45
CA HIS A 165 6.09 -16.76 -2.89
C HIS A 165 7.22 -17.72 -3.28
N ALA A 166 8.38 -17.64 -2.63
CA ALA A 166 9.50 -18.53 -2.91
C ALA A 166 9.16 -20.01 -2.62
N ALA A 167 8.47 -20.27 -1.51
CA ALA A 167 8.00 -21.63 -1.18
C ALA A 167 6.93 -22.14 -2.17
N LEU A 168 6.12 -21.25 -2.72
CA LEU A 168 5.05 -21.60 -3.66
C LEU A 168 5.57 -21.99 -5.05
N LEU A 169 6.75 -21.51 -5.46
CA LEU A 169 7.27 -21.70 -6.81
C LEU A 169 7.53 -23.17 -7.19
N ASP A 170 7.74 -24.06 -6.20
CA ASP A 170 7.91 -25.48 -6.44
C ASP A 170 6.62 -26.11 -6.98
N ASP A 171 5.46 -25.67 -6.48
CA ASP A 171 4.14 -26.18 -6.87
C ASP A 171 3.48 -25.34 -7.97
N MET A 172 3.73 -24.03 -7.96
CA MET A 172 3.13 -23.05 -8.88
C MET A 172 4.20 -22.10 -9.48
N PRO A 173 5.07 -22.59 -10.39
CA PRO A 173 6.22 -21.83 -10.89
C PRO A 173 5.85 -20.57 -11.69
N GLY A 174 4.58 -20.44 -12.06
CA GLY A 174 4.05 -19.28 -12.76
C GLY A 174 3.46 -18.18 -11.87
N ALA A 175 3.40 -18.39 -10.56
CA ALA A 175 2.78 -17.45 -9.64
C ALA A 175 3.48 -16.08 -9.65
N GLY A 176 2.70 -15.00 -9.61
CA GLY A 176 3.21 -13.64 -9.57
C GLY A 176 3.38 -13.08 -8.15
N LEU A 177 4.29 -12.11 -7.98
CA LEU A 177 4.43 -11.33 -6.76
C LEU A 177 4.33 -9.85 -7.09
N LEU A 178 3.24 -9.19 -6.68
CA LEU A 178 2.95 -7.79 -6.94
C LEU A 178 3.21 -6.95 -5.68
N ALA A 179 4.03 -5.92 -5.81
CA ALA A 179 4.27 -4.92 -4.77
C ALA A 179 3.34 -3.73 -4.99
N ILE A 180 2.59 -3.35 -3.97
CA ILE A 180 1.80 -2.12 -3.94
C ILE A 180 2.54 -1.08 -3.09
N THR A 181 2.79 0.07 -3.67
CA THR A 181 3.42 1.23 -3.01
C THR A 181 2.43 2.32 -2.67
N SER A 182 1.28 2.36 -3.38
CA SER A 182 0.20 3.31 -3.13
C SER A 182 -1.16 2.69 -3.48
N PRO A 183 -1.87 2.11 -2.51
CA PRO A 183 -3.25 1.67 -2.70
C PRO A 183 -4.17 2.80 -3.18
N ASP A 184 -3.93 4.03 -2.71
CA ASP A 184 -4.68 5.23 -3.05
C ASP A 184 -4.59 5.58 -4.54
N ARG A 185 -3.37 5.73 -5.07
CA ARG A 185 -3.18 6.10 -6.48
C ARG A 185 -3.75 5.05 -7.44
N LEU A 186 -3.57 3.76 -7.10
CA LEU A 186 -4.15 2.68 -7.88
C LEU A 186 -5.68 2.73 -7.87
N HIS A 187 -6.28 2.96 -6.70
CA HIS A 187 -7.72 3.03 -6.55
C HIS A 187 -8.31 4.24 -7.27
N ALA A 188 -7.67 5.42 -7.13
CA ALA A 188 -8.10 6.64 -7.78
C ALA A 188 -8.03 6.53 -9.32
N ASP A 189 -6.94 5.96 -9.86
CA ASP A 189 -6.77 5.72 -11.30
C ASP A 189 -7.83 4.73 -11.81
N TRP A 190 -8.08 3.64 -11.08
CA TRP A 190 -9.13 2.68 -11.43
C TRP A 190 -10.52 3.33 -11.44
N LEU A 191 -10.88 4.09 -10.40
CA LEU A 191 -12.18 4.78 -10.36
C LEU A 191 -12.34 5.80 -11.50
N HIS A 192 -11.25 6.51 -11.85
CA HIS A 192 -11.25 7.43 -12.98
C HIS A 192 -11.60 6.69 -14.29
N HIS A 193 -10.94 5.57 -14.57
CA HIS A 193 -11.19 4.76 -15.75
C HIS A 193 -12.60 4.13 -15.75
N GLN A 194 -13.09 3.68 -14.60
CA GLN A 194 -14.47 3.19 -14.47
C GLN A 194 -15.50 4.25 -14.84
N ARG A 195 -15.31 5.50 -14.40
CA ARG A 195 -16.22 6.62 -14.76
C ARG A 195 -16.19 6.95 -16.26
N LEU A 196 -15.08 6.70 -16.92
CA LEU A 196 -14.93 6.85 -18.37
C LEU A 196 -15.41 5.63 -19.17
N GLY A 197 -15.84 4.55 -18.52
CA GLY A 197 -16.17 3.28 -19.18
C GLY A 197 -14.96 2.58 -19.82
N SER A 198 -13.75 2.87 -19.34
CA SER A 198 -12.50 2.31 -19.83
C SER A 198 -12.01 1.19 -18.92
N LEU A 199 -11.43 0.14 -19.48
CA LEU A 199 -10.79 -0.97 -18.77
C LEU A 199 -9.25 -0.91 -18.93
N ASN A 200 -8.65 0.27 -18.80
CA ASN A 200 -7.24 0.49 -19.07
C ASN A 200 -6.52 1.24 -17.93
N SER A 201 -7.00 1.11 -16.70
CA SER A 201 -6.30 1.61 -15.52
C SER A 201 -4.96 0.89 -15.31
N HIS A 202 -4.08 1.48 -14.52
CA HIS A 202 -2.77 0.90 -14.23
C HIS A 202 -2.89 -0.50 -13.61
N VAL A 203 -3.77 -0.66 -12.64
CA VAL A 203 -3.99 -1.96 -11.99
C VAL A 203 -4.56 -3.01 -12.96
N GLU A 204 -5.47 -2.64 -13.85
CA GLU A 204 -6.02 -3.57 -14.85
C GLU A 204 -4.92 -4.04 -15.83
N ARG A 205 -4.04 -3.12 -16.27
CA ARG A 205 -2.88 -3.49 -17.11
C ARG A 205 -1.89 -4.40 -16.39
N LEU A 206 -1.61 -4.13 -15.11
CA LEU A 206 -0.73 -4.98 -14.29
C LEU A 206 -1.29 -6.41 -14.18
N LEU A 207 -2.59 -6.54 -13.94
CA LEU A 207 -3.23 -7.83 -13.72
C LEU A 207 -3.62 -8.57 -15.03
N ALA A 208 -3.48 -7.93 -16.19
CA ALA A 208 -3.82 -8.52 -17.48
C ALA A 208 -3.08 -9.85 -17.82
N PRO A 209 -1.82 -10.08 -17.38
CA PRO A 209 -1.15 -11.35 -17.63
C PRO A 209 -1.74 -12.56 -16.91
N LEU A 210 -2.52 -12.34 -15.83
CA LEU A 210 -3.13 -13.42 -15.06
C LEU A 210 -4.36 -14.02 -15.79
N SER A 211 -4.66 -15.29 -15.49
CA SER A 211 -5.89 -15.95 -15.91
C SER A 211 -7.13 -15.16 -15.46
N PRO A 212 -8.25 -15.20 -16.21
CA PRO A 212 -9.52 -14.64 -15.77
C PRO A 212 -10.00 -15.20 -14.43
N ASP A 213 -9.69 -16.45 -14.15
CA ASP A 213 -10.10 -17.15 -12.92
C ASP A 213 -9.04 -17.08 -11.81
N ALA A 214 -7.95 -16.37 -12.05
CA ALA A 214 -6.85 -16.25 -11.08
C ALA A 214 -7.32 -15.72 -9.72
N VAL A 215 -6.67 -16.21 -8.68
CA VAL A 215 -6.88 -15.74 -7.31
C VAL A 215 -5.79 -14.75 -6.91
N LEU A 216 -6.16 -13.66 -6.26
CA LEU A 216 -5.25 -12.72 -5.64
C LEU A 216 -5.24 -12.96 -4.13
N ILE A 217 -4.09 -13.31 -3.56
CA ILE A 217 -3.89 -13.32 -2.11
C ILE A 217 -3.31 -11.96 -1.74
N THR A 218 -4.10 -11.10 -1.10
CA THR A 218 -3.63 -9.78 -0.69
C THR A 218 -3.23 -9.77 0.76
N VAL A 219 -2.11 -9.13 1.11
CA VAL A 219 -1.62 -9.06 2.48
C VAL A 219 -1.00 -7.71 2.79
N LEU A 220 -1.30 -7.16 3.97
CA LEU A 220 -0.71 -5.93 4.49
C LEU A 220 -0.72 -5.88 6.01
N ASP A 221 0.16 -5.10 6.58
CA ASP A 221 0.14 -4.76 8.02
C ASP A 221 -0.84 -3.59 8.26
N GLY A 222 -2.13 -3.89 8.14
CA GLY A 222 -3.25 -2.97 8.25
C GLY A 222 -4.56 -3.66 7.92
N HIS A 223 -5.67 -2.92 7.87
CA HIS A 223 -6.98 -3.50 7.64
C HIS A 223 -7.11 -4.08 6.22
N PRO A 224 -7.57 -5.33 6.04
CA PRO A 224 -7.61 -6.00 4.73
C PRO A 224 -8.51 -5.31 3.70
N ALA A 225 -9.49 -4.52 4.12
CA ALA A 225 -10.33 -3.71 3.22
C ALA A 225 -9.53 -2.73 2.35
N THR A 226 -8.31 -2.38 2.76
CA THR A 226 -7.39 -1.52 2.00
C THR A 226 -7.10 -2.05 0.60
N LEU A 227 -7.05 -3.38 0.43
CA LEU A 227 -6.74 -4.04 -0.85
C LEU A 227 -7.89 -4.89 -1.39
N SER A 228 -9.00 -5.08 -0.64
CA SER A 228 -10.10 -5.95 -1.05
C SER A 228 -10.81 -5.50 -2.33
N TRP A 229 -10.78 -4.20 -2.65
CA TRP A 229 -11.35 -3.62 -3.86
C TRP A 229 -10.69 -4.13 -5.16
N LEU A 230 -9.46 -4.68 -5.07
CA LEU A 230 -8.76 -5.29 -6.20
C LEU A 230 -9.58 -6.39 -6.86
N GLY A 231 -10.43 -7.09 -6.11
CA GLY A 231 -11.37 -8.07 -6.64
C GLY A 231 -12.32 -7.47 -7.68
N SER A 232 -12.81 -6.26 -7.43
CA SER A 232 -13.68 -5.55 -8.38
C SER A 232 -12.91 -5.05 -9.60
N ALA A 233 -11.71 -4.49 -9.39
CA ALA A 233 -10.87 -3.98 -10.49
C ALA A 233 -10.41 -5.10 -11.42
N ALA A 234 -10.03 -6.23 -10.86
CA ALA A 234 -9.53 -7.38 -11.61
C ALA A 234 -10.65 -8.30 -12.14
N ARG A 235 -11.86 -8.20 -11.62
CA ARG A 235 -12.95 -9.17 -11.82
C ARG A 235 -12.49 -10.60 -11.44
N ARG A 236 -11.72 -10.71 -10.36
CA ARG A 236 -11.11 -11.94 -9.86
C ARG A 236 -11.42 -12.13 -8.39
N ARG A 237 -11.23 -13.35 -7.92
CA ARG A 237 -11.36 -13.64 -6.49
C ARG A 237 -10.18 -13.04 -5.73
N VAL A 238 -10.48 -12.48 -4.55
CA VAL A 238 -9.47 -11.97 -3.62
C VAL A 238 -9.62 -12.71 -2.30
N ARG A 239 -8.50 -13.15 -1.73
CA ARG A 239 -8.39 -13.57 -0.33
C ARG A 239 -7.58 -12.55 0.43
N PRO A 240 -8.24 -11.69 1.19
CA PRO A 240 -7.57 -10.62 1.90
C PRO A 240 -7.03 -11.11 3.25
N LEU A 241 -5.75 -10.83 3.50
CA LEU A 241 -5.10 -10.99 4.80
C LEU A 241 -4.70 -9.61 5.33
N GLY A 242 -4.85 -9.43 6.64
CA GLY A 242 -4.56 -8.16 7.29
C GLY A 242 -4.91 -8.18 8.77
N VAL A 243 -4.79 -7.04 9.42
CA VAL A 243 -5.06 -6.88 10.85
C VAL A 243 -6.46 -6.30 11.04
N GLU A 244 -7.37 -7.09 11.65
CA GLU A 244 -8.78 -6.71 11.86
C GLU A 244 -9.12 -6.33 13.28
N HIS A 245 -8.26 -6.65 14.25
CA HIS A 245 -8.51 -6.48 15.67
C HIS A 245 -7.42 -5.63 16.32
N PHE A 246 -7.75 -5.04 17.48
CA PHE A 246 -6.76 -4.30 18.26
C PHE A 246 -5.52 -5.14 18.52
N GLY A 247 -4.38 -4.48 18.45
CA GLY A 247 -3.09 -5.08 18.61
C GLY A 247 -2.82 -5.65 20.01
N LYS A 248 -1.74 -6.40 20.09
CA LYS A 248 -1.23 -7.01 21.32
C LYS A 248 0.24 -6.62 21.48
N SER A 249 0.76 -6.71 22.71
CA SER A 249 2.20 -6.58 22.96
C SER A 249 2.89 -7.92 22.69
N GLY A 250 4.04 -7.88 22.06
CA GLY A 250 4.83 -9.08 21.75
C GLY A 250 5.97 -8.76 20.78
N ASP A 251 6.63 -9.77 20.28
CA ASP A 251 7.54 -9.64 19.15
C ASP A 251 6.75 -9.50 17.83
N THR A 252 7.32 -8.79 16.87
CA THR A 252 6.68 -8.56 15.57
C THR A 252 6.33 -9.87 14.86
N LEU A 253 7.20 -10.88 14.91
CA LEU A 253 6.96 -12.17 14.28
C LEU A 253 5.81 -12.92 14.95
N ASP A 254 5.76 -12.93 16.28
CA ASP A 254 4.66 -13.55 17.04
C ASP A 254 3.31 -12.87 16.73
N LEU A 255 3.32 -11.55 16.57
CA LEU A 255 2.13 -10.80 16.21
C LEU A 255 1.70 -11.07 14.76
N TYR A 256 2.64 -11.15 13.82
CA TYR A 256 2.33 -11.49 12.44
C TYR A 256 1.71 -12.89 12.32
N HIS A 257 2.22 -13.86 13.12
CA HIS A 257 1.60 -15.17 13.23
C HIS A 257 0.20 -15.10 13.85
N ALA A 258 0.05 -14.37 14.97
CA ALA A 258 -1.23 -14.22 15.66
C ALA A 258 -2.31 -13.52 14.82
N TYR A 259 -1.92 -12.60 13.92
CA TYR A 259 -2.82 -11.93 12.98
C TYR A 259 -2.94 -12.64 11.64
N ARG A 260 -2.26 -13.77 11.45
CA ARG A 260 -2.27 -14.56 10.23
C ARG A 260 -1.88 -13.76 8.98
N ILE A 261 -0.79 -13.01 9.11
CA ILE A 261 -0.17 -12.22 8.02
C ILE A 261 1.28 -12.62 7.78
N ASP A 262 1.74 -13.73 8.36
CA ASP A 262 3.03 -14.35 8.12
C ASP A 262 3.04 -15.18 6.82
N ALA A 263 4.20 -15.74 6.46
CA ALA A 263 4.36 -16.53 5.25
C ALA A 263 3.49 -17.80 5.27
N GLU A 264 3.33 -18.45 6.43
CA GLU A 264 2.50 -19.66 6.59
C GLU A 264 1.03 -19.35 6.33
N ALA A 265 0.51 -18.26 6.89
CA ALA A 265 -0.87 -17.84 6.65
C ALA A 265 -1.15 -17.46 5.19
N ILE A 266 -0.17 -16.89 4.49
CA ILE A 266 -0.27 -16.62 3.05
C ILE A 266 -0.38 -17.95 2.27
N LEU A 267 0.46 -18.95 2.60
CA LEU A 267 0.40 -20.27 1.98
C LEU A 267 -0.90 -21.01 2.29
N ASP A 268 -1.40 -20.93 3.53
CA ASP A 268 -2.71 -21.45 3.91
C ASP A 268 -3.83 -20.83 3.05
N ALA A 269 -3.79 -19.52 2.84
CA ALA A 269 -4.78 -18.84 2.01
C ALA A 269 -4.73 -19.30 0.54
N VAL A 270 -3.53 -19.58 0.02
CA VAL A 270 -3.34 -20.17 -1.30
C VAL A 270 -3.96 -21.58 -1.35
N ALA A 271 -3.63 -22.44 -0.39
CA ALA A 271 -4.16 -23.81 -0.33
C ALA A 271 -5.70 -23.83 -0.25
N MET A 272 -6.27 -22.95 0.56
CA MET A 272 -7.74 -22.81 0.64
C MET A 272 -8.35 -22.37 -0.69
N ALA A 273 -7.71 -21.46 -1.43
CA ALA A 273 -8.18 -21.01 -2.73
C ALA A 273 -8.22 -22.15 -3.75
N ILE A 274 -7.19 -22.98 -3.78
CA ILE A 274 -7.10 -24.16 -4.67
C ILE A 274 -8.18 -25.20 -4.33
N VAL A 275 -8.37 -25.49 -3.03
CA VAL A 275 -9.39 -26.47 -2.58
C VAL A 275 -10.81 -26.01 -2.93
N GLU A 276 -11.10 -24.73 -2.87
CA GLU A 276 -12.41 -24.19 -3.26
C GLU A 276 -12.67 -24.31 -4.75
N GLU A 277 -11.64 -24.16 -5.59
CA GLU A 277 -11.76 -24.40 -7.03
C GLU A 277 -12.16 -25.86 -7.34
N TRP A 278 -11.51 -26.81 -6.68
CA TRP A 278 -11.82 -28.23 -6.87
C TRP A 278 -13.23 -28.60 -6.42
N LYS A 279 -13.82 -27.85 -5.49
CA LYS A 279 -15.20 -28.08 -5.02
C LYS A 279 -16.26 -27.42 -5.90
N ALA A 280 -15.86 -26.43 -6.70
CA ALA A 280 -16.77 -25.64 -7.54
C ALA A 280 -16.85 -26.15 -8.99
N GLY A 281 -15.89 -26.98 -9.44
CA GLY A 281 -15.85 -27.66 -10.75
C GLY A 281 -16.32 -29.07 -10.67
#